data_4ac08420679b0171d4b3c262c19edd9c
#
_entry.id   4ac08420679b0171d4b3c262c19edd9c
#
_cell.length_a   1.000
_cell.length_b   1.000
_cell.length_c   1.000
_cell.angle_alpha   90.00
_cell.angle_beta   90.00
_cell.angle_gamma   90.00
#
_symmetry.space_group_name_H-M   'P 1'
#
loop_
_entity.id
_entity.type
_entity.pdbx_description
1 polymer ?
#
loop_
_entity_poly.entity_id
_entity_poly.type
_entity_poly.pdbx_seq_one_letter_code
_entity_poly.pdbx_strand_id
1 'polypeptide(L)'
;MKIHLVFVGKTRELYLREGIEDFLGRLRRYVQVEVKTVRSERLTRESQATRVVASESEKVAAAVPRDAHFIVLDRQGKQMSSEGLAHWWQRLEQTGCRKLCFAVGGVLGFSNELRSQAQTLLALSKMTYTHEMSRLILLEQLYRACTIMRGEKYHK
;
A
#
# COMPACT_ATOMS: atom_id res chain seq x y z
N MET A 1 5.88 -15.37 2.87
CA MET A 1 5.01 -14.17 2.94
C MET A 1 4.34 -13.92 1.59
N LYS A 2 3.08 -13.52 1.58
CA LYS A 2 2.36 -13.05 0.39
C LYS A 2 1.95 -11.58 0.60
N ILE A 3 2.16 -10.74 -0.41
CA ILE A 3 1.75 -9.34 -0.39
C ILE A 3 0.53 -9.16 -1.26
N HIS A 4 -0.50 -8.54 -0.71
CA HIS A 4 -1.66 -8.04 -1.42
C HIS A 4 -1.57 -6.52 -1.49
N LEU A 5 -1.74 -5.98 -2.68
CA LEU A 5 -1.77 -4.53 -2.94
C LEU A 5 -3.16 -4.19 -3.44
N VAL A 6 -3.87 -3.31 -2.76
CA VAL A 6 -5.20 -2.84 -3.16
C VAL A 6 -5.10 -1.37 -3.51
N PHE A 7 -5.31 -1.05 -4.77
CA PHE A 7 -5.27 0.31 -5.30
C PHE A 7 -6.67 0.78 -5.69
N VAL A 8 -6.99 2.02 -5.37
CA VAL A 8 -8.22 2.67 -5.81
C VAL A 8 -7.97 3.36 -7.15
N GLY A 9 -8.63 2.89 -8.20
CA GLY A 9 -8.46 3.39 -9.57
C GLY A 9 -7.19 2.94 -10.26
N LYS A 10 -7.15 3.11 -11.56
CA LYS A 10 -6.00 2.75 -12.40
C LYS A 10 -4.88 3.79 -12.27
N THR A 11 -3.62 3.37 -12.45
CA THR A 11 -2.50 4.28 -12.64
C THR A 11 -2.56 4.84 -14.06
N ARG A 12 -2.71 6.16 -14.19
CA ARG A 12 -2.88 6.84 -15.50
C ARG A 12 -1.56 7.30 -16.09
N GLU A 13 -0.67 7.85 -15.25
CA GLU A 13 0.63 8.36 -15.71
C GLU A 13 1.53 7.23 -16.19
N LEU A 14 1.95 7.31 -17.46
CA LEU A 14 2.73 6.25 -18.12
C LEU A 14 4.03 5.96 -17.38
N TYR A 15 4.79 6.99 -17.01
CA TYR A 15 6.08 6.84 -16.32
C TYR A 15 5.92 6.19 -14.94
N LEU A 16 4.81 6.44 -14.22
CA LEU A 16 4.50 5.78 -12.94
C LEU A 16 4.08 4.32 -13.15
N ARG A 17 3.29 4.05 -14.19
CA ARG A 17 2.89 2.69 -14.54
C ARG A 17 4.09 1.82 -14.87
N GLU A 18 5.01 2.33 -15.69
CA GLU A 18 6.25 1.62 -16.04
C GLU A 18 7.13 1.37 -14.80
N GLY A 19 7.29 2.37 -13.92
CA GLY A 19 8.03 2.22 -12.66
C GLY A 19 7.37 1.21 -11.70
N ILE A 20 6.05 1.24 -11.60
CA ILE A 20 5.27 0.28 -10.78
C ILE A 20 5.48 -1.15 -11.30
N GLU A 21 5.37 -1.37 -12.61
CA GLU A 21 5.59 -2.70 -13.20
C GLU A 21 7.03 -3.19 -13.01
N ASP A 22 8.03 -2.30 -13.14
CA ASP A 22 9.43 -2.67 -12.89
C ASP A 22 9.63 -3.13 -11.43
N PHE A 23 9.16 -2.36 -10.46
CA PHE A 23 9.30 -2.75 -9.06
C PHE A 23 8.44 -3.95 -8.67
N LEU A 24 7.27 -4.14 -9.25
CA LEU A 24 6.50 -5.38 -9.12
C LEU A 24 7.28 -6.59 -9.61
N GLY A 25 7.91 -6.48 -10.79
CA GLY A 25 8.76 -7.53 -11.35
C GLY A 25 9.93 -7.90 -10.43
N ARG A 26 10.59 -6.88 -9.86
CA ARG A 26 11.69 -7.10 -8.89
C ARG A 26 11.18 -7.74 -7.59
N LEU A 27 10.09 -7.22 -7.02
CA LEU A 27 9.52 -7.71 -5.76
C LEU A 27 9.05 -9.16 -5.85
N ARG A 28 8.50 -9.57 -7.00
CA ARG A 28 8.05 -10.95 -7.25
C ARG A 28 9.17 -12.00 -7.21
N ARG A 29 10.44 -11.59 -7.31
CA ARG A 29 11.59 -12.50 -7.11
C ARG A 29 11.80 -12.89 -5.64
N TYR A 30 11.22 -12.14 -4.71
CA TYR A 30 11.37 -12.34 -3.26
C TYR A 30 10.11 -12.92 -2.63
N VAL A 31 8.95 -12.46 -3.04
CA VAL A 31 7.66 -12.81 -2.45
C VAL A 31 6.56 -12.91 -3.50
N GLN A 32 5.50 -13.62 -3.17
CA GLN A 32 4.30 -13.61 -3.99
C GLN A 32 3.59 -12.27 -3.85
N VAL A 33 3.25 -11.64 -4.98
CA VAL A 33 2.56 -10.34 -5.01
C VAL A 33 1.30 -10.44 -5.85
N GLU A 34 0.19 -10.05 -5.24
CA GLU A 34 -1.11 -9.94 -5.90
C GLU A 34 -1.55 -8.46 -5.86
N VAL A 35 -1.91 -7.93 -7.02
CA VAL A 35 -2.41 -6.55 -7.14
C VAL A 35 -3.89 -6.58 -7.51
N LYS A 36 -4.70 -5.88 -6.74
CA LYS A 36 -6.12 -5.69 -7.02
C LYS A 36 -6.41 -4.21 -7.14
N THR A 37 -6.98 -3.81 -8.27
CA THR A 37 -7.47 -2.46 -8.47
C THR A 37 -8.97 -2.44 -8.27
N VAL A 38 -9.44 -1.66 -7.31
CA VAL A 38 -10.87 -1.41 -7.12
C VAL A 38 -11.28 -0.16 -7.88
N ARG A 39 -12.52 -0.13 -8.34
CA ARG A 39 -13.02 0.98 -9.14
C ARG A 39 -13.09 2.26 -8.30
N SER A 40 -12.47 3.34 -8.80
CA SER A 40 -12.63 4.68 -8.25
C SER A 40 -14.01 5.24 -8.62
N GLU A 41 -14.55 6.05 -7.72
CA GLU A 41 -15.77 6.80 -7.98
C GLU A 41 -15.44 8.16 -8.60
N ARG A 42 -16.36 8.66 -9.44
CA ARG A 42 -16.23 10.00 -10.04
C ARG A 42 -16.74 11.05 -9.06
N LEU A 43 -15.89 12.00 -8.70
CA LEU A 43 -16.27 13.16 -7.92
C LEU A 43 -16.83 14.22 -8.85
N THR A 44 -18.14 14.52 -8.73
CA THR A 44 -18.82 15.54 -9.57
C THR A 44 -19.19 16.80 -8.80
N ARG A 45 -19.32 16.73 -7.46
CA ARG A 45 -19.67 17.85 -6.57
C ARG A 45 -18.99 17.66 -5.21
N GLU A 46 -18.64 18.75 -4.54
CA GLU A 46 -18.01 18.74 -3.23
C GLU A 46 -18.85 17.97 -2.18
N SER A 47 -20.16 18.14 -2.18
CA SER A 47 -21.09 17.43 -1.30
C SER A 47 -21.09 15.90 -1.48
N GLN A 48 -20.46 15.37 -2.53
CA GLN A 48 -20.36 13.95 -2.80
C GLN A 48 -19.03 13.34 -2.30
N ALA A 49 -18.09 14.15 -1.79
CA ALA A 49 -16.78 13.68 -1.34
C ALA A 49 -16.89 12.57 -0.29
N THR A 50 -17.69 12.78 0.76
CA THR A 50 -17.90 11.77 1.83
C THR A 50 -18.48 10.47 1.27
N ARG A 51 -19.42 10.55 0.33
CA ARG A 51 -20.02 9.39 -0.32
C ARG A 51 -19.03 8.63 -1.19
N VAL A 52 -18.19 9.34 -1.94
CA VAL A 52 -17.12 8.75 -2.75
C VAL A 52 -16.13 8.00 -1.86
N VAL A 53 -15.64 8.64 -0.80
CA VAL A 53 -14.72 8.04 0.18
C VAL A 53 -15.33 6.79 0.81
N ALA A 54 -16.58 6.83 1.24
CA ALA A 54 -17.27 5.68 1.82
C ALA A 54 -17.38 4.51 0.83
N SER A 55 -17.81 4.77 -0.40
CA SER A 55 -17.94 3.75 -1.45
C SER A 55 -16.61 3.11 -1.82
N GLU A 56 -15.58 3.90 -2.03
CA GLU A 56 -14.23 3.40 -2.33
C GLU A 56 -13.66 2.59 -1.15
N SER A 57 -13.87 3.05 0.09
CA SER A 57 -13.41 2.36 1.30
C SER A 57 -14.10 1.00 1.48
N GLU A 58 -15.39 0.88 1.21
CA GLU A 58 -16.11 -0.40 1.24
C GLU A 58 -15.56 -1.39 0.23
N LYS A 59 -15.26 -0.95 -1.00
CA LYS A 59 -14.64 -1.79 -2.03
C LYS A 59 -13.26 -2.29 -1.61
N VAL A 60 -12.48 -1.43 -0.97
CA VAL A 60 -11.16 -1.81 -0.42
C VAL A 60 -11.33 -2.82 0.70
N ALA A 61 -12.21 -2.59 1.66
CA ALA A 61 -12.49 -3.52 2.76
C ALA A 61 -12.86 -4.93 2.24
N ALA A 62 -13.73 -4.99 1.22
CA ALA A 62 -14.12 -6.25 0.59
C ALA A 62 -12.97 -6.94 -0.17
N ALA A 63 -11.89 -6.22 -0.50
CA ALA A 63 -10.73 -6.75 -1.19
C ALA A 63 -9.63 -7.26 -0.24
N VAL A 64 -9.71 -6.92 1.05
CA VAL A 64 -8.72 -7.34 2.06
C VAL A 64 -8.91 -8.83 2.37
N PRO A 65 -7.86 -9.67 2.26
CA PRO A 65 -7.94 -11.07 2.69
C PRO A 65 -8.19 -11.18 4.20
N ARG A 66 -9.01 -12.13 4.63
CA ARG A 66 -9.45 -12.28 6.04
C ARG A 66 -8.32 -12.42 7.05
N ASP A 67 -7.24 -13.10 6.69
CA ASP A 67 -6.11 -13.41 7.56
C ASP A 67 -4.85 -12.58 7.23
N ALA A 68 -5.02 -11.47 6.53
CA ALA A 68 -3.92 -10.56 6.24
C ALA A 68 -3.75 -9.52 7.36
N HIS A 69 -2.50 -9.19 7.68
CA HIS A 69 -2.20 -7.97 8.40
C HIS A 69 -2.49 -6.79 7.48
N PHE A 70 -3.53 -6.03 7.79
CA PHE A 70 -4.04 -4.95 6.95
C PHE A 70 -3.34 -3.64 7.27
N ILE A 71 -2.74 -3.03 6.25
CA ILE A 71 -2.00 -1.76 6.31
C ILE A 71 -2.69 -0.76 5.40
N VAL A 72 -3.05 0.37 5.95
CA VAL A 72 -3.54 1.52 5.17
C VAL A 72 -2.43 2.56 5.06
N LEU A 73 -2.13 2.98 3.82
CA LEU A 73 -1.28 4.14 3.60
C LEU A 73 -2.06 5.41 3.98
N ASP A 74 -1.54 6.13 4.96
CA ASP A 74 -2.13 7.35 5.47
C ASP A 74 -1.02 8.29 5.97
N ARG A 75 -1.10 9.58 5.60
CA ARG A 75 -0.09 10.57 6.02
C ARG A 75 -0.01 10.79 7.54
N GLN A 76 -1.07 10.45 8.27
CA GLN A 76 -1.12 10.49 9.73
C GLN A 76 -0.63 9.19 10.38
N GLY A 77 -0.24 8.22 9.58
CA GLY A 77 0.27 6.94 10.05
C GLY A 77 1.68 7.03 10.62
N LYS A 78 2.16 5.89 11.11
CA LYS A 78 3.52 5.75 11.61
C LYS A 78 4.52 5.85 10.46
N GLN A 79 5.54 6.67 10.63
CA GLN A 79 6.70 6.69 9.75
C GLN A 79 7.72 5.64 10.17
N MET A 80 8.38 5.04 9.21
CA MET A 80 9.48 4.09 9.42
C MET A 80 10.63 4.45 8.48
N SER A 81 11.88 4.19 8.92
CA SER A 81 13.01 4.13 7.99
C SER A 81 12.90 2.88 7.12
N SER A 82 13.69 2.80 6.07
CA SER A 82 13.70 1.59 5.21
C SER A 82 14.11 0.35 5.99
N GLU A 83 15.10 0.47 6.89
CA GLU A 83 15.52 -0.60 7.79
C GLU A 83 14.42 -0.92 8.81
N GLY A 84 13.74 0.12 9.33
CA GLY A 84 12.61 -0.02 10.23
C GLY A 84 11.47 -0.82 9.61
N LEU A 85 11.16 -0.57 8.33
CA LEU A 85 10.16 -1.33 7.57
C LEU A 85 10.59 -2.81 7.41
N ALA A 86 11.86 -3.05 7.07
CA ALA A 86 12.39 -4.41 6.95
C ALA A 86 12.32 -5.19 8.27
N HIS A 87 12.75 -4.59 9.38
CA HIS A 87 12.66 -5.20 10.72
C HIS A 87 11.22 -5.42 11.17
N TRP A 88 10.32 -4.46 10.91
CA TRP A 88 8.90 -4.61 11.21
C TRP A 88 8.28 -5.79 10.44
N TRP A 89 8.61 -5.93 9.15
CA TRP A 89 8.16 -7.05 8.33
C TRP A 89 8.68 -8.39 8.88
N GLN A 90 9.99 -8.51 9.18
CA GLN A 90 10.57 -9.72 9.77
C GLN A 90 9.88 -10.13 11.07
N ARG A 91 9.57 -9.17 11.95
CA ARG A 91 8.83 -9.46 13.19
C ARG A 91 7.45 -10.03 12.92
N LEU A 92 6.72 -9.50 11.95
CA LEU A 92 5.43 -10.05 11.57
C LEU A 92 5.54 -11.49 11.04
N GLU A 93 6.56 -11.79 10.25
CA GLU A 93 6.82 -13.18 9.80
C GLU A 93 7.11 -14.11 10.98
N GLN A 94 7.90 -13.68 11.94
CA GLN A 94 8.24 -14.45 13.15
C GLN A 94 7.00 -14.72 14.03
N THR A 95 6.02 -13.83 14.06
CA THR A 95 4.75 -14.04 14.77
C THR A 95 3.75 -14.89 14.00
N GLY A 96 4.15 -15.47 12.86
CA GLY A 96 3.30 -16.34 12.06
C GLY A 96 2.43 -15.62 11.01
N CYS A 97 2.59 -14.31 10.85
CA CYS A 97 1.90 -13.59 9.78
C CYS A 97 2.36 -14.09 8.41
N ARG A 98 1.42 -14.48 7.56
CA ARG A 98 1.70 -15.02 6.21
C ARG A 98 1.28 -14.09 5.08
N LYS A 99 0.46 -13.10 5.38
CA LYS A 99 -0.10 -12.18 4.39
C LYS A 99 -0.04 -10.74 4.89
N LEU A 100 0.48 -9.84 4.07
CA LEU A 100 0.38 -8.39 4.26
C LEU A 100 -0.56 -7.84 3.19
N CYS A 101 -1.47 -6.95 3.57
CA CYS A 101 -2.35 -6.27 2.63
C CYS A 101 -2.16 -4.76 2.77
N PHE A 102 -1.62 -4.12 1.74
CA PHE A 102 -1.44 -2.66 1.69
C PHE A 102 -2.54 -2.03 0.83
N ALA A 103 -3.27 -1.09 1.39
CA ALA A 103 -4.23 -0.27 0.65
C ALA A 103 -3.68 1.13 0.38
N VAL A 104 -3.74 1.53 -0.88
CA VAL A 104 -3.41 2.89 -1.34
C VAL A 104 -4.68 3.53 -1.88
N GLY A 105 -5.11 4.61 -1.23
CA GLY A 105 -6.35 5.31 -1.55
C GLY A 105 -6.33 6.07 -2.88
N GLY A 106 -7.48 6.61 -3.22
CA GLY A 106 -7.61 7.57 -4.29
C GLY A 106 -7.30 9.00 -3.82
N VAL A 107 -7.74 9.98 -4.60
CA VAL A 107 -7.46 11.42 -4.37
C VAL A 107 -7.93 11.91 -2.99
N LEU A 108 -9.04 11.38 -2.48
CA LEU A 108 -9.66 11.80 -1.22
C LEU A 108 -9.27 10.95 -0.01
N GLY A 109 -8.41 9.94 -0.20
CA GLY A 109 -8.02 9.03 0.88
C GLY A 109 -9.13 8.04 1.26
N PHE A 110 -9.13 7.63 2.53
CA PHE A 110 -10.03 6.60 3.06
C PHE A 110 -10.91 7.11 4.21
N SER A 111 -12.04 6.43 4.42
CA SER A 111 -12.92 6.69 5.54
C SER A 111 -12.28 6.35 6.89
N ASN A 112 -12.78 6.98 7.96
CA ASN A 112 -12.36 6.64 9.31
C ASN A 112 -12.67 5.19 9.68
N GLU A 113 -13.79 4.66 9.16
CA GLU A 113 -14.20 3.27 9.37
C GLU A 113 -13.17 2.29 8.81
N LEU A 114 -12.68 2.51 7.58
CA LEU A 114 -11.65 1.66 6.98
C LEU A 114 -10.32 1.80 7.71
N ARG A 115 -9.94 3.02 8.05
CA ARG A 115 -8.70 3.29 8.82
C ARG A 115 -8.69 2.57 10.17
N SER A 116 -9.84 2.51 10.85
CA SER A 116 -9.97 1.81 12.13
C SER A 116 -9.89 0.29 12.02
N GLN A 117 -10.13 -0.28 10.85
CA GLN A 117 -9.97 -1.72 10.60
C GLN A 117 -8.52 -2.13 10.35
N ALA A 118 -7.65 -1.18 10.02
CA ALA A 118 -6.24 -1.47 9.75
C ALA A 118 -5.48 -1.76 11.04
N GLN A 119 -4.66 -2.81 11.05
CA GLN A 119 -3.71 -3.07 12.14
C GLN A 119 -2.54 -2.07 12.12
N THR A 120 -2.27 -1.47 10.97
CA THR A 120 -1.22 -0.47 10.83
C THR A 120 -1.64 0.65 9.89
N LEU A 121 -1.51 1.89 10.34
CA LEU A 121 -1.50 3.06 9.48
C LEU A 121 -0.05 3.42 9.19
N LEU A 122 0.34 3.41 7.92
CA LEU A 122 1.71 3.66 7.48
C LEU A 122 1.77 4.98 6.70
N ALA A 123 2.64 5.88 7.14
CA ALA A 123 2.97 7.09 6.39
C ALA A 123 4.31 6.91 5.66
N LEU A 124 4.32 7.13 4.36
CA LEU A 124 5.56 7.14 3.57
C LEU A 124 6.42 8.36 3.89
N SER A 125 5.79 9.47 4.21
CA SER A 125 6.44 10.76 4.53
C SER A 125 5.44 11.67 5.22
N LYS A 126 5.92 12.73 5.87
CA LYS A 126 5.09 13.87 6.28
C LYS A 126 4.64 14.72 5.08
N MET A 127 5.37 14.65 3.97
CA MET A 127 4.98 15.27 2.71
C MET A 127 3.85 14.49 2.06
N THR A 128 2.97 15.19 1.35
CA THR A 128 1.88 14.58 0.59
C THR A 128 2.37 14.20 -0.81
N TYR A 129 2.17 12.96 -1.20
CA TYR A 129 2.35 12.48 -2.57
C TYR A 129 1.00 12.30 -3.26
N THR A 130 0.98 12.33 -4.58
CA THR A 130 -0.18 11.86 -5.31
C THR A 130 -0.42 10.38 -5.02
N HIS A 131 -1.67 9.93 -5.12
CA HIS A 131 -2.00 8.51 -4.89
C HIS A 131 -1.25 7.57 -5.84
N GLU A 132 -1.00 7.98 -7.09
CA GLU A 132 -0.24 7.18 -8.06
C GLU A 132 1.26 7.13 -7.71
N MET A 133 1.87 8.26 -7.30
CA MET A 133 3.25 8.29 -6.83
C MET A 133 3.44 7.45 -5.56
N SER A 134 2.48 7.47 -4.66
CA SER A 134 2.52 6.66 -3.43
C SER A 134 2.61 5.16 -3.72
N ARG A 135 1.98 4.69 -4.82
CA ARG A 135 2.10 3.29 -5.26
C ARG A 135 3.52 2.93 -5.63
N LEU A 136 4.18 3.80 -6.41
CA LEU A 136 5.57 3.59 -6.84
C LEU A 136 6.53 3.60 -5.66
N ILE A 137 6.41 4.60 -4.77
CA ILE A 137 7.27 4.71 -3.58
C ILE A 137 7.08 3.50 -2.66
N LEU A 138 5.83 3.08 -2.41
CA LEU A 138 5.56 1.89 -1.62
C LEU A 138 6.25 0.65 -2.19
N LEU A 139 6.12 0.42 -3.48
CA LEU A 139 6.71 -0.75 -4.15
C LEU A 139 8.23 -0.73 -4.10
N GLU A 140 8.85 0.43 -4.30
CA GLU A 140 10.29 0.60 -4.16
C GLU A 140 10.73 0.27 -2.72
N GLN A 141 10.00 0.76 -1.71
CA GLN A 141 10.34 0.49 -0.31
C GLN A 141 10.10 -0.96 0.10
N LEU A 142 9.08 -1.63 -0.43
CA LEU A 142 8.87 -3.06 -0.20
C LEU A 142 9.99 -3.90 -0.84
N TYR A 143 10.40 -3.55 -2.05
CA TYR A 143 11.56 -4.17 -2.70
C TYR A 143 12.85 -3.95 -1.90
N ARG A 144 13.11 -2.70 -1.47
CA ARG A 144 14.25 -2.34 -0.62
C ARG A 144 14.25 -3.11 0.69
N ALA A 145 13.12 -3.26 1.35
CA ALA A 145 12.99 -4.06 2.57
C ALA A 145 13.40 -5.53 2.32
N CYS A 146 12.99 -6.12 1.20
CA CYS A 146 13.41 -7.47 0.83
C CYS A 146 14.93 -7.58 0.64
N THR A 147 15.55 -6.59 -0.02
CA THR A 147 17.01 -6.58 -0.21
C THR A 147 17.78 -6.42 1.12
N ILE A 148 17.25 -5.59 2.03
CA ILE A 148 17.82 -5.45 3.40
C ILE A 148 17.75 -6.78 4.15
N MET A 149 16.56 -7.42 4.16
CA MET A 149 16.37 -8.70 4.84
C MET A 149 17.28 -9.82 4.33
N ARG A 150 17.74 -9.70 3.08
CA ARG A 150 18.67 -10.67 2.46
C ARG A 150 20.16 -10.23 2.49
N GLY A 151 20.46 -9.06 3.04
CA GLY A 151 21.83 -8.53 3.08
C GLY A 151 22.39 -8.15 1.70
N GLU A 152 21.52 -7.81 0.76
CA GLU A 152 21.93 -7.42 -0.60
C GLU A 152 22.34 -5.94 -0.67
N LYS A 153 23.19 -5.60 -1.66
CA LYS A 153 23.81 -4.26 -1.78
C LYS A 153 22.90 -3.14 -2.31
N TYR A 154 21.62 -3.37 -2.54
CA TYR A 154 20.71 -2.35 -3.06
C TYR A 154 20.53 -1.17 -2.08
N HIS A 155 20.40 -1.47 -0.80
CA HIS A 155 20.37 -0.45 0.25
C HIS A 155 21.80 -0.13 0.69
N LYS A 156 22.20 1.11 0.50
CA LYS A 156 23.54 1.62 0.86
C LYS A 156 23.45 2.62 2.01
#